data_cd37bb71c5110d953100369ab1130e11
#
_entry.id   cd37bb71c5110d953100369ab1130e11
#
_cell.length_a   1.000
_cell.length_b   1.000
_cell.length_c   1.000
_cell.angle_alpha   90.00
_cell.angle_beta   90.00
_cell.angle_gamma   90.00
#
_symmetry.space_group_name_H-M   'P 1'
#
loop_
_entity.id
_entity.type
_entity.pdbx_description
1 polymer ?
#
loop_
_entity_poly.entity_id
_entity_poly.type
_entity_poly.pdbx_seq_one_letter_code
_entity_poly.pdbx_strand_id
1 'polypeptide(L)'
;MSSKLKVGILGGTGMVGQRFISLLENHPWFEVTTIAASPRSAGKTYAEAVGDRWKMDTPMPEAVKNIVVKNVNEVENVAAEVDFVFSAVDMTKDEIKAIEEAYAKTETPVVSNNSAHRWTPDVPMVVPEINPEHMKVIEFQRKRLGTKRGFVAVKPNC
;
A
#
# COMPACT_ATOMS: atom_id res chain seq x y z
N MET A 1 -0.69 18.53 -19.13
CA MET A 1 0.05 17.43 -18.44
C MET A 1 -0.89 16.70 -17.53
N SER A 2 -0.97 15.39 -17.65
CA SER A 2 -1.74 14.59 -16.72
C SER A 2 -1.04 14.61 -15.35
N SER A 3 -1.78 14.86 -14.29
CA SER A 3 -1.27 14.73 -12.93
C SER A 3 -1.03 13.26 -12.61
N LYS A 4 0.02 12.98 -11.83
CA LYS A 4 0.29 11.61 -11.36
C LYS A 4 -0.75 11.20 -10.32
N LEU A 5 -1.05 9.92 -10.26
CA LEU A 5 -1.87 9.36 -9.19
C LEU A 5 -1.10 9.41 -7.86
N LYS A 6 -1.80 9.80 -6.81
CA LYS A 6 -1.25 9.89 -5.46
C LYS A 6 -1.26 8.53 -4.81
N VAL A 7 -0.12 8.07 -4.34
CA VAL A 7 0.05 6.74 -3.77
C VAL A 7 0.45 6.81 -2.31
N GLY A 8 -0.21 6.01 -1.50
CA GLY A 8 0.18 5.76 -0.12
C GLY A 8 0.96 4.44 0.00
N ILE A 9 1.95 4.42 0.88
CA ILE A 9 2.67 3.20 1.22
C ILE A 9 2.34 2.82 2.66
N LEU A 10 1.62 1.73 2.82
CA LEU A 10 1.31 1.18 4.14
C LEU A 10 2.44 0.24 4.56
N GLY A 11 3.03 0.48 5.72
CA GLY A 11 4.22 -0.25 6.17
C GLY A 11 5.49 0.28 5.51
N GLY A 12 5.55 1.57 5.21
CA GLY A 12 6.65 2.18 4.45
C GLY A 12 8.03 2.15 5.12
N THR A 13 8.11 1.93 6.43
CA THR A 13 9.38 1.90 7.16
C THR A 13 10.08 0.54 7.12
N GLY A 14 9.36 -0.53 6.76
CA GLY A 14 9.92 -1.87 6.61
C GLY A 14 10.66 -2.04 5.28
N MET A 15 11.37 -3.16 5.13
CA MET A 15 12.21 -3.43 3.95
C MET A 15 11.40 -3.42 2.65
N VAL A 16 10.23 -4.06 2.62
CA VAL A 16 9.39 -4.12 1.43
C VAL A 16 8.80 -2.74 1.11
N GLY A 17 8.36 -2.00 2.14
CA GLY A 17 7.91 -0.62 1.96
C GLY A 17 8.99 0.29 1.40
N GLN A 18 10.23 0.15 1.87
CA GLN A 18 11.39 0.87 1.33
C GLN A 18 11.62 0.52 -0.15
N ARG A 19 11.44 -0.74 -0.52
CA ARG A 19 11.56 -1.18 -1.92
C ARG A 19 10.50 -0.51 -2.81
N PHE A 20 9.25 -0.45 -2.36
CA PHE A 20 8.21 0.29 -3.08
C PHE A 20 8.61 1.75 -3.29
N ILE A 21 9.07 2.41 -2.24
CA ILE A 21 9.47 3.83 -2.30
C ILE A 21 10.62 4.02 -3.26
N SER A 22 11.63 3.16 -3.21
CA SER A 22 12.78 3.20 -4.13
C SER A 22 12.35 3.02 -5.59
N LEU A 23 11.47 2.05 -5.87
CA LEU A 23 11.00 1.77 -7.23
C LEU A 23 10.05 2.85 -7.78
N LEU A 24 9.39 3.58 -6.92
CA LEU A 24 8.45 4.63 -7.31
C LEU A 24 9.11 6.00 -7.49
N GLU A 25 10.40 6.12 -7.20
CA GLU A 25 11.13 7.37 -7.44
C GLU A 25 11.08 7.72 -8.92
N ASN A 26 10.64 8.95 -9.22
CA ASN A 26 10.49 9.44 -10.60
C ASN A 26 9.59 8.57 -11.49
N HIS A 27 8.64 7.85 -10.90
CA HIS A 27 7.70 7.03 -11.66
C HIS A 27 6.83 7.92 -12.57
N PRO A 28 6.60 7.53 -13.85
CA PRO A 28 5.88 8.38 -14.80
C PRO A 28 4.39 8.57 -14.45
N TRP A 29 3.76 7.65 -13.72
CA TRP A 29 2.32 7.67 -13.44
C TRP A 29 1.96 7.85 -11.97
N PHE A 30 2.87 7.52 -11.07
CA PHE A 30 2.60 7.49 -9.64
C PHE A 30 3.55 8.38 -8.85
N GLU A 31 3.01 9.01 -7.81
CA GLU A 31 3.78 9.83 -6.87
C GLU A 31 3.47 9.40 -5.45
N VAL A 32 4.49 9.06 -4.68
CA VAL A 32 4.33 8.75 -3.26
C VAL A 32 4.09 10.05 -2.50
N THR A 33 2.87 10.23 -2.01
CA THR A 33 2.48 11.44 -1.26
C THR A 33 2.24 11.16 0.22
N THR A 34 2.04 9.91 0.59
CA THR A 34 1.66 9.52 1.95
C THR A 34 2.37 8.22 2.33
N ILE A 35 2.93 8.21 3.52
CA ILE A 35 3.57 7.02 4.09
C ILE A 35 2.91 6.78 5.45
N ALA A 36 2.44 5.56 5.67
CA ALA A 36 1.83 5.16 6.92
C ALA A 36 2.59 3.96 7.50
N ALA A 37 2.70 3.92 8.81
CA ALA A 37 3.39 2.86 9.51
C ALA A 37 2.77 2.67 10.91
N SER A 38 3.44 1.88 11.75
CA SER A 38 2.98 1.65 13.12
C SER A 38 2.88 2.96 13.92
N PRO A 39 2.06 2.99 14.99
CA PRO A 39 1.96 4.17 15.86
C PRO A 39 3.31 4.67 16.37
N ARG A 40 4.29 3.79 16.50
CA ARG A 40 5.64 4.11 16.98
C ARG A 40 6.39 5.04 16.02
N SER A 41 6.12 4.94 14.73
CA SER A 41 6.74 5.75 13.68
C SER A 41 5.93 7.00 13.33
N ALA A 42 4.65 7.02 13.68
CA ALA A 42 3.75 8.12 13.35
C ALA A 42 4.21 9.44 13.98
N GLY A 43 4.04 10.53 13.23
CA GLY A 43 4.42 11.87 13.66
C GLY A 43 5.87 12.25 13.38
N LYS A 44 6.72 11.30 13.00
CA LYS A 44 8.11 11.55 12.59
C LYS A 44 8.19 11.77 11.09
N THR A 45 9.21 12.48 10.61
CA THR A 45 9.49 12.49 9.18
C THR A 45 9.93 11.07 8.75
N TYR A 46 9.77 10.76 7.47
CA TYR A 46 10.17 9.43 6.97
C TYR A 46 11.65 9.16 7.25
N ALA A 47 12.51 10.16 7.02
CA ALA A 47 13.94 10.03 7.29
C ALA A 47 14.21 9.71 8.77
N GLU A 48 13.52 10.38 9.69
CA GLU A 48 13.65 10.12 11.13
C GLU A 48 13.09 8.74 11.52
N ALA A 49 11.95 8.37 10.96
CA ALA A 49 11.30 7.09 11.25
C ALA A 49 12.12 5.90 10.81
N VAL A 50 12.80 6.01 9.65
CA VAL A 50 13.68 4.97 9.12
C VAL A 50 15.06 5.02 9.78
N GLY A 51 15.62 6.23 9.96
CA GLY A 51 16.95 6.41 10.54
C GLY A 51 18.02 5.65 9.74
N ASP A 52 18.83 4.89 10.44
CA ASP A 52 19.91 4.07 9.86
C ASP A 52 19.44 2.72 9.28
N ARG A 53 18.12 2.47 9.31
CA ARG A 53 17.53 1.21 8.81
C ARG A 53 17.20 1.22 7.32
N TRP A 54 17.62 2.25 6.57
CA TRP A 54 17.49 2.24 5.11
C TRP A 54 18.39 1.15 4.54
N LYS A 55 17.79 0.18 3.83
CA LYS A 55 18.47 -1.04 3.36
C LYS A 55 18.52 -1.16 1.84
N MET A 56 18.10 -0.13 1.12
CA MET A 56 18.14 -0.14 -0.34
C MET A 56 19.54 0.25 -0.84
N ASP A 57 19.89 -0.24 -2.02
CA ASP A 57 21.18 0.04 -2.65
C ASP A 57 21.30 1.49 -3.14
N THR A 58 20.14 2.12 -3.42
CA THR A 58 20.05 3.53 -3.80
C THR A 58 19.78 4.40 -2.60
N PRO A 59 20.18 5.68 -2.61
CA PRO A 59 19.84 6.60 -1.53
C PRO A 59 18.32 6.76 -1.37
N MET A 60 17.89 7.12 -0.15
CA MET A 60 16.51 7.48 0.09
C MET A 60 16.10 8.65 -0.80
N PRO A 61 15.00 8.55 -1.57
CA PRO A 61 14.55 9.64 -2.43
C PRO A 61 14.30 10.93 -1.65
N GLU A 62 14.81 12.05 -2.17
CA GLU A 62 14.64 13.35 -1.50
C GLU A 62 13.17 13.73 -1.32
N ALA A 63 12.33 13.36 -2.30
CA ALA A 63 10.91 13.69 -2.29
C ALA A 63 10.14 13.09 -1.09
N VAL A 64 10.63 12.02 -0.49
CA VAL A 64 9.93 11.33 0.61
C VAL A 64 10.51 11.62 1.99
N LYS A 65 11.72 12.14 2.07
CA LYS A 65 12.45 12.34 3.35
C LYS A 65 11.65 13.11 4.39
N ASN A 66 10.96 14.14 3.97
CA ASN A 66 10.24 15.07 4.85
C ASN A 66 8.74 14.75 4.99
N ILE A 67 8.26 13.68 4.38
CA ILE A 67 6.87 13.25 4.57
C ILE A 67 6.71 12.81 6.03
N VAL A 68 5.73 13.38 6.70
CA VAL A 68 5.39 12.99 8.08
C VAL A 68 4.64 11.67 8.04
N VAL A 69 5.20 10.66 8.67
CA VAL A 69 4.61 9.31 8.71
C VAL A 69 3.30 9.34 9.48
N LYS A 70 2.25 8.77 8.90
CA LYS A 70 0.94 8.64 9.52
C LYS A 70 0.79 7.30 10.21
N ASN A 71 -0.14 7.23 11.16
CA ASN A 71 -0.52 5.98 11.79
C ASN A 71 -1.38 5.17 10.83
N VAL A 72 -0.94 3.98 10.47
CA VAL A 72 -1.66 3.10 9.53
C VAL A 72 -3.06 2.73 10.01
N ASN A 73 -3.31 2.76 11.30
CA ASN A 73 -4.63 2.46 11.87
C ASN A 73 -5.63 3.62 11.70
N GLU A 74 -5.17 4.80 11.37
CA GLU A 74 -6.02 5.95 11.05
C GLU A 74 -6.44 5.91 9.57
N VAL A 75 -7.22 4.89 9.24
CA VAL A 75 -7.54 4.51 7.86
C VAL A 75 -8.12 5.67 7.05
N GLU A 76 -9.11 6.36 7.59
CA GLU A 76 -9.78 7.45 6.89
C GLU A 76 -8.85 8.63 6.60
N ASN A 77 -7.98 8.96 7.56
CA ASN A 77 -7.01 10.06 7.41
C ASN A 77 -5.98 9.76 6.32
N VAL A 78 -5.53 8.52 6.24
CA VAL A 78 -4.58 8.10 5.20
C VAL A 78 -5.29 8.03 3.85
N ALA A 79 -6.44 7.38 3.79
CA ALA A 79 -7.20 7.16 2.56
C ALA A 79 -7.62 8.48 1.89
N ALA A 80 -7.92 9.51 2.68
CA ALA A 80 -8.36 10.81 2.16
C ALA A 80 -7.30 11.52 1.29
N GLU A 81 -6.02 11.15 1.43
CA GLU A 81 -4.91 11.84 0.76
C GLU A 81 -4.39 11.10 -0.48
N VAL A 82 -4.92 9.92 -0.79
CA VAL A 82 -4.37 9.05 -1.83
C VAL A 82 -5.44 8.57 -2.81
N ASP A 83 -4.98 8.17 -3.99
CA ASP A 83 -5.83 7.51 -4.98
C ASP A 83 -5.85 6.00 -4.76
N PHE A 84 -4.74 5.41 -4.34
CA PHE A 84 -4.63 4.01 -3.95
C PHE A 84 -3.41 3.80 -3.05
N VAL A 85 -3.27 2.59 -2.50
CA VAL A 85 -2.15 2.24 -1.62
C VAL A 85 -1.48 0.95 -2.05
N PHE A 86 -0.17 0.87 -1.81
CA PHE A 86 0.56 -0.39 -1.75
C PHE A 86 0.68 -0.79 -0.28
N SER A 87 0.40 -2.05 0.03
CA SER A 87 0.44 -2.55 1.40
C SER A 87 1.61 -3.51 1.61
N ALA A 88 2.43 -3.20 2.59
CA ALA A 88 3.55 -4.01 3.06
C ALA A 88 3.60 -3.97 4.60
N VAL A 89 2.44 -3.99 5.24
CA VAL A 89 2.34 -3.95 6.70
C VAL A 89 2.85 -5.24 7.34
N ASP A 90 3.41 -5.13 8.53
CA ASP A 90 3.91 -6.25 9.33
C ASP A 90 3.02 -6.41 10.56
N MET A 91 2.09 -7.34 10.48
CA MET A 91 1.08 -7.64 11.50
C MET A 91 0.71 -9.11 11.37
N THR A 92 -0.14 -9.61 12.28
CA THR A 92 -0.73 -10.95 12.11
C THR A 92 -1.60 -11.00 10.85
N LYS A 93 -1.81 -12.20 10.31
CA LYS A 93 -2.63 -12.36 9.10
C LYS A 93 -4.04 -11.81 9.28
N ASP A 94 -4.65 -12.01 10.44
CA ASP A 94 -6.00 -11.51 10.71
C ASP A 94 -6.04 -9.99 10.77
N GLU A 95 -5.04 -9.37 11.39
CA GLU A 95 -4.90 -7.92 11.43
C GLU A 95 -4.68 -7.34 10.02
N ILE A 96 -3.84 -8.00 9.21
CA ILE A 96 -3.59 -7.57 7.83
C ILE A 96 -4.87 -7.64 7.00
N LYS A 97 -5.62 -8.74 7.09
CA LYS A 97 -6.91 -8.86 6.41
C LYS A 97 -7.85 -7.72 6.79
N ALA A 98 -7.96 -7.47 8.09
CA ALA A 98 -8.85 -6.42 8.60
C ALA A 98 -8.44 -5.03 8.12
N ILE A 99 -7.15 -4.69 8.19
CA ILE A 99 -6.68 -3.37 7.80
C ILE A 99 -6.77 -3.14 6.29
N GLU A 100 -6.39 -4.14 5.49
CA GLU A 100 -6.47 -4.03 4.03
C GLU A 100 -7.92 -3.90 3.55
N GLU A 101 -8.84 -4.65 4.13
CA GLU A 101 -10.27 -4.50 3.83
C GLU A 101 -10.83 -3.16 4.31
N ALA A 102 -10.36 -2.65 5.46
CA ALA A 102 -10.78 -1.34 5.94
C ALA A 102 -10.40 -0.23 4.95
N TYR A 103 -9.18 -0.27 4.39
CA TYR A 103 -8.79 0.67 3.33
C TYR A 103 -9.66 0.51 2.07
N ALA A 104 -9.89 -0.73 1.64
CA ALA A 104 -10.76 -0.98 0.48
C ALA A 104 -12.17 -0.42 0.68
N LYS A 105 -12.72 -0.54 1.88
CA LYS A 105 -14.05 -0.02 2.22
C LYS A 105 -14.15 1.51 2.17
N THR A 106 -13.05 2.22 2.25
CA THR A 106 -13.02 3.68 2.03
C THR A 106 -12.98 4.04 0.54
N GLU A 107 -13.20 3.08 -0.34
CA GLU A 107 -13.08 3.22 -1.79
C GLU A 107 -11.63 3.40 -2.27
N THR A 108 -10.66 2.96 -1.47
CA THR A 108 -9.24 3.01 -1.79
C THR A 108 -8.76 1.65 -2.27
N PRO A 109 -8.37 1.49 -3.54
CA PRO A 109 -7.76 0.25 -3.99
C PRO A 109 -6.48 -0.07 -3.22
N VAL A 110 -6.32 -1.33 -2.85
CA VAL A 110 -5.15 -1.84 -2.12
C VAL A 110 -4.45 -2.87 -2.99
N VAL A 111 -3.18 -2.62 -3.31
CA VAL A 111 -2.32 -3.59 -3.98
C VAL A 111 -1.33 -4.10 -2.92
N SER A 112 -1.48 -5.36 -2.53
CA SER A 112 -0.78 -5.89 -1.38
C SER A 112 0.36 -6.83 -1.76
N ASN A 113 1.49 -6.67 -1.06
CA ASN A 113 2.59 -7.63 -1.08
C ASN A 113 2.38 -8.74 -0.04
N ASN A 114 1.41 -8.59 0.86
CA ASN A 114 1.22 -9.48 2.01
C ASN A 114 0.51 -10.78 1.61
N SER A 115 0.75 -11.83 2.37
CA SER A 115 0.18 -13.15 2.11
C SER A 115 -1.24 -13.35 2.66
N ALA A 116 -1.73 -12.42 3.48
CA ALA A 116 -2.96 -12.62 4.24
C ALA A 116 -4.18 -12.94 3.37
N HIS A 117 -4.33 -12.26 2.24
CA HIS A 117 -5.46 -12.43 1.32
C HIS A 117 -5.18 -13.34 0.12
N ARG A 118 -4.02 -13.98 0.03
CA ARG A 118 -3.65 -14.79 -1.16
C ARG A 118 -4.63 -15.92 -1.45
N TRP A 119 -5.30 -16.46 -0.44
CA TRP A 119 -6.26 -17.54 -0.58
C TRP A 119 -7.71 -17.10 -0.30
N THR A 120 -7.96 -15.82 -0.23
CA THR A 120 -9.33 -15.29 -0.12
C THR A 120 -9.99 -15.38 -1.50
N PRO A 121 -11.14 -16.09 -1.64
CA PRO A 121 -11.67 -16.46 -2.97
C PRO A 121 -11.96 -15.29 -3.91
N ASP A 122 -12.37 -14.13 -3.36
CA ASP A 122 -12.70 -12.96 -4.16
C ASP A 122 -11.58 -11.92 -4.25
N VAL A 123 -10.39 -12.26 -3.75
CA VAL A 123 -9.20 -11.42 -3.88
C VAL A 123 -8.33 -11.99 -5.00
N PRO A 124 -8.09 -11.24 -6.09
CA PRO A 124 -7.25 -11.73 -7.16
C PRO A 124 -5.78 -11.78 -6.73
N MET A 125 -5.12 -12.87 -7.07
CA MET A 125 -3.67 -13.02 -6.94
C MET A 125 -3.08 -12.98 -8.34
N VAL A 126 -2.46 -11.85 -8.71
CA VAL A 126 -2.21 -11.52 -10.12
C VAL A 126 -0.73 -11.28 -10.39
N VAL A 127 -0.27 -11.89 -11.47
CA VAL A 127 0.89 -11.45 -12.25
C VAL A 127 0.34 -10.97 -13.58
N PRO A 128 0.28 -9.65 -13.86
CA PRO A 128 -0.48 -9.12 -14.99
C PRO A 128 -0.10 -9.71 -16.36
N GLU A 129 1.15 -10.08 -16.55
CA GLU A 129 1.65 -10.67 -17.78
C GLU A 129 1.19 -12.12 -17.96
N ILE A 130 0.70 -12.77 -16.90
CA ILE A 130 0.38 -14.20 -16.89
C ILE A 130 -1.12 -14.46 -16.76
N ASN A 131 -1.76 -13.83 -15.76
CA ASN A 131 -3.16 -14.13 -15.42
C ASN A 131 -4.02 -12.89 -15.17
N PRO A 132 -4.03 -11.88 -16.06
CA PRO A 132 -4.80 -10.64 -15.84
C PRO A 132 -6.29 -10.90 -15.68
N GLU A 133 -6.83 -11.96 -16.24
CA GLU A 133 -8.24 -12.35 -16.12
C GLU A 133 -8.67 -12.66 -14.68
N HIS A 134 -7.71 -12.96 -13.77
CA HIS A 134 -8.06 -13.15 -12.36
C HIS A 134 -8.64 -11.89 -11.71
N MET A 135 -8.33 -10.72 -12.27
CA MET A 135 -8.92 -9.46 -11.81
C MET A 135 -10.45 -9.43 -11.88
N LYS A 136 -11.08 -10.29 -12.66
CA LYS A 136 -12.54 -10.38 -12.77
C LYS A 136 -13.23 -10.74 -11.46
N VAL A 137 -12.55 -11.41 -10.53
CA VAL A 137 -13.11 -11.75 -9.21
C VAL A 137 -13.35 -10.53 -8.33
N ILE A 138 -12.78 -9.38 -8.68
CA ILE A 138 -12.99 -8.12 -7.95
C ILE A 138 -14.47 -7.75 -7.88
N GLU A 139 -15.26 -8.07 -8.88
CA GLU A 139 -16.69 -7.79 -8.85
C GLU A 139 -17.37 -8.47 -7.66
N PHE A 140 -17.00 -9.71 -7.37
CA PHE A 140 -17.54 -10.44 -6.21
C PHE A 140 -17.05 -9.85 -4.89
N GLN A 141 -15.78 -9.46 -4.84
CA GLN A 141 -15.21 -8.79 -3.67
C GLN A 141 -15.94 -7.48 -3.38
N ARG A 142 -16.18 -6.65 -4.39
CA ARG A 142 -16.90 -5.38 -4.26
C ARG A 142 -18.30 -5.59 -3.74
N LYS A 143 -18.99 -6.63 -4.17
CA LYS A 143 -20.33 -6.99 -3.63
C LYS A 143 -20.25 -7.35 -2.16
N ARG A 144 -19.25 -8.13 -1.75
CA ARG A 144 -19.04 -8.50 -0.35
C ARG A 144 -18.70 -7.30 0.53
N LEU A 145 -17.79 -6.43 0.06
CA LEU A 145 -17.34 -5.25 0.80
C LEU A 145 -18.29 -4.07 0.72
N GLY A 146 -19.21 -4.06 -0.24
CA GLY A 146 -20.12 -2.94 -0.49
C GLY A 146 -19.42 -1.74 -1.13
N THR A 147 -18.37 -1.99 -1.91
CA THR A 147 -17.60 -0.92 -2.58
C THR A 147 -17.96 -0.82 -4.05
N LYS A 148 -17.67 0.36 -4.63
CA LYS A 148 -17.78 0.62 -6.07
C LYS A 148 -16.42 0.69 -6.74
N ARG A 149 -15.41 1.20 -6.05
CA ARG A 149 -14.05 1.38 -6.55
C ARG A 149 -13.03 0.56 -5.74
N GLY A 150 -13.18 0.55 -4.41
CA GLY A 150 -12.23 -0.10 -3.51
C GLY A 150 -12.15 -1.61 -3.67
N PHE A 151 -10.96 -2.14 -3.59
CA PHE A 151 -10.69 -3.57 -3.63
C PHE A 151 -9.32 -3.87 -3.03
N VAL A 152 -9.08 -5.14 -2.75
CA VAL A 152 -7.75 -5.67 -2.43
C VAL A 152 -7.33 -6.61 -3.57
N ALA A 153 -6.14 -6.42 -4.10
CA ALA A 153 -5.48 -7.34 -5.02
C ALA A 153 -4.10 -7.67 -4.46
N VAL A 154 -3.65 -8.88 -4.66
CA VAL A 154 -2.37 -9.35 -4.10
C VAL A 154 -1.46 -9.90 -5.18
N LYS A 155 -0.15 -9.87 -4.93
CA LYS A 155 0.81 -10.58 -5.74
C LYS A 155 1.12 -11.95 -5.11
N PRO A 156 1.55 -12.95 -5.89
CA PRO A 156 2.03 -14.20 -5.33
C PRO A 156 3.34 -14.01 -4.57
N ASN A 157 3.79 -15.09 -3.93
CA ASN A 157 5.03 -15.04 -3.17
C ASN A 157 6.25 -14.68 -4.05
N CYS A 158 7.23 -14.07 -3.43
CA CYS A 158 8.49 -13.76 -4.10
C CYS A 158 9.25 -15.04 -4.48
#